data_89d10341f2ad4087b0f061ddf1dcec77
#
_entry.id   89d10341f2ad4087b0f061ddf1dcec77
#
_cell.length_a   1.000
_cell.length_b   1.000
_cell.length_c   1.000
_cell.angle_alpha   90.00
_cell.angle_beta   90.00
_cell.angle_gamma   90.00
#
_symmetry.space_group_name_H-M   'P 1'
#
loop_
_entity.id
_entity.type
_entity.pdbx_description
1 polymer ?
#
loop_
_entity_poly.entity_id
_entity_poly.type
_entity_poly.pdbx_seq_one_letter_code
_entity_poly.pdbx_strand_id
1 'polypeptide(L)'
;MRQACAAIGVARATMQRRIKPRLRVVAECKAISERALTNEERAAILAVAHTERFADYSVREIYATLLDEGTYIASISTMYRVLRDAGETRERRRLATHPAAIKPELAATAPNQVWSWDITKLLGPQKWTYYHLYVVLDVFSRYVVGWRLESRKSAALATELFAETITKEGVDPASLTVHSDGGTSMTSKTLTQLFADLGVVKSRSRPHVSNDNPFIESHYKALKYCPTFPGFFANIEQARAYCRRFFAWYNAEHRHSGIALLTLEDVHRGRANDRRNQRRVVLQAAYARNPMRFVKGTAEPPALAPTVFINPPEPMAA
;
A
#
# COMPACT_ATOMS: atom_id res chain seq x y z
N MET A 1 16.65 -41.92 5.62
CA MET A 1 16.55 -40.60 6.32
C MET A 1 17.83 -39.77 6.23
N ARG A 2 19.08 -40.28 6.52
CA ARG A 2 20.32 -39.47 6.37
C ARG A 2 20.53 -38.95 4.93
N GLN A 3 20.43 -39.83 3.94
CA GLN A 3 20.58 -39.44 2.52
C GLN A 3 19.50 -38.46 2.04
N ALA A 4 18.26 -38.67 2.44
CA ALA A 4 17.17 -37.78 2.10
C ALA A 4 17.34 -36.37 2.73
N CYS A 5 17.79 -36.27 3.98
CA CYS A 5 18.10 -35.00 4.63
C CYS A 5 19.26 -34.26 3.97
N ALA A 6 20.28 -34.98 3.52
CA ALA A 6 21.40 -34.43 2.81
C ALA A 6 20.98 -33.87 1.42
N ALA A 7 20.11 -34.61 0.70
CA ALA A 7 19.62 -34.19 -0.62
C ALA A 7 18.78 -32.90 -0.58
N ILE A 8 18.06 -32.65 0.53
CA ILE A 8 17.22 -31.44 0.71
C ILE A 8 17.89 -30.35 1.56
N GLY A 9 19.16 -30.49 1.92
CA GLY A 9 19.90 -29.50 2.70
C GLY A 9 19.39 -29.23 4.12
N VAL A 10 18.61 -30.15 4.71
CA VAL A 10 18.02 -30.00 6.04
C VAL A 10 18.71 -30.87 7.07
N ALA A 11 19.14 -30.30 8.20
CA ALA A 11 19.75 -31.05 9.28
C ALA A 11 18.79 -32.13 9.80
N ARG A 12 19.32 -33.38 10.01
CA ARG A 12 18.54 -34.54 10.50
C ARG A 12 17.77 -34.24 11.80
N ALA A 13 18.38 -33.49 12.71
CA ALA A 13 17.75 -33.10 13.98
C ALA A 13 16.52 -32.20 13.77
N THR A 14 16.55 -31.31 12.75
CA THR A 14 15.41 -30.46 12.36
C THR A 14 14.29 -31.30 11.77
N MET A 15 14.62 -32.27 10.91
CA MET A 15 13.63 -33.19 10.33
C MET A 15 12.97 -34.08 11.39
N GLN A 16 13.75 -34.62 12.31
CA GLN A 16 13.20 -35.42 13.43
C GLN A 16 12.27 -34.62 14.33
N ARG A 17 12.59 -33.34 14.62
CA ARG A 17 11.69 -32.46 15.40
C ARG A 17 10.39 -32.13 14.64
N ARG A 18 10.42 -32.06 13.31
CA ARG A 18 9.22 -31.88 12.48
C ARG A 18 8.34 -33.11 12.42
N ILE A 19 8.94 -34.31 12.31
CA ILE A 19 8.21 -35.59 12.23
C ILE A 19 7.66 -35.99 13.60
N LYS A 20 8.42 -35.74 14.68
CA LYS A 20 7.99 -35.96 16.07
C LYS A 20 8.11 -34.66 16.85
N PRO A 21 7.14 -33.75 16.71
CA PRO A 21 7.13 -32.57 17.55
C PRO A 21 7.04 -33.01 19.01
N ARG A 22 7.99 -32.56 19.83
CA ARG A 22 7.86 -32.68 21.26
C ARG A 22 6.62 -31.91 21.69
N LEU A 23 5.62 -32.64 22.17
CA LEU A 23 4.51 -32.02 22.90
C LEU A 23 5.14 -31.24 24.04
N ARG A 24 5.08 -29.91 23.96
CA ARG A 24 5.45 -29.05 25.06
C ARG A 24 4.36 -29.21 26.10
N VAL A 25 4.61 -30.12 27.08
CA VAL A 25 3.80 -30.14 28.30
C VAL A 25 3.98 -28.74 28.89
N VAL A 26 2.97 -27.92 28.78
CA VAL A 26 2.90 -26.65 29.49
C VAL A 26 2.74 -27.07 30.95
N ALA A 27 3.82 -26.96 31.73
CA ALA A 27 3.73 -27.18 33.17
C ALA A 27 2.70 -26.15 33.69
N GLU A 28 1.62 -26.65 34.27
CA GLU A 28 0.51 -25.84 34.79
C GLU A 28 0.91 -24.87 35.90
N CYS A 29 2.08 -25.08 36.52
CA CYS A 29 2.69 -24.12 37.46
C CYS A 29 4.17 -23.95 37.16
N LYS A 30 4.62 -22.79 36.68
CA LYS A 30 6.01 -22.40 36.82
C LYS A 30 6.26 -22.14 38.30
N ALA A 31 7.21 -22.88 38.91
CA ALA A 31 7.67 -22.53 40.22
C ALA A 31 8.07 -21.05 40.27
N ILE A 32 7.49 -20.31 41.20
CA ILE A 32 7.77 -18.86 41.36
C ILE A 32 9.23 -18.80 41.86
N SER A 33 10.08 -18.10 41.12
CA SER A 33 11.47 -17.90 41.48
C SER A 33 11.54 -17.14 42.81
N GLU A 34 12.43 -17.49 43.73
CA GLU A 34 12.69 -16.72 44.96
C GLU A 34 13.09 -15.26 44.69
N ARG A 35 13.52 -14.96 43.46
CA ARG A 35 13.86 -13.59 42.99
C ARG A 35 12.66 -12.89 42.33
N ALA A 36 11.48 -13.49 42.30
CA ALA A 36 10.31 -12.86 41.72
C ALA A 36 9.78 -11.79 42.68
N LEU A 37 9.40 -10.63 42.10
CA LEU A 37 8.72 -9.60 42.91
C LEU A 37 7.39 -10.12 43.42
N THR A 38 7.07 -9.76 44.67
CA THR A 38 5.75 -9.95 45.25
C THR A 38 4.73 -9.07 44.58
N ASN A 39 3.46 -9.35 44.76
CA ASN A 39 2.38 -8.51 44.25
C ASN A 39 2.39 -7.10 44.85
N GLU A 40 2.79 -6.97 46.10
CA GLU A 40 2.96 -5.69 46.80
C GLU A 40 4.07 -4.86 46.21
N GLU A 41 5.25 -5.46 45.93
CA GLU A 41 6.35 -4.78 45.24
C GLU A 41 5.99 -4.33 43.81
N ARG A 42 5.22 -5.13 43.08
CA ARG A 42 4.69 -4.75 41.76
C ARG A 42 3.73 -3.57 41.86
N ALA A 43 2.81 -3.59 42.85
CA ALA A 43 1.88 -2.51 43.10
C ALA A 43 2.61 -1.21 43.49
N ALA A 44 3.67 -1.29 44.33
CA ALA A 44 4.48 -0.15 44.67
C ALA A 44 5.15 0.49 43.46
N ILE A 45 5.68 -0.29 42.54
CA ILE A 45 6.27 0.22 41.28
C ILE A 45 5.24 0.98 40.45
N LEU A 46 4.01 0.43 40.31
CA LEU A 46 2.93 1.09 39.58
C LEU A 46 2.46 2.35 40.28
N ALA A 47 2.28 2.29 41.62
CA ALA A 47 1.85 3.44 42.41
C ALA A 47 2.84 4.62 42.27
N VAL A 48 4.13 4.38 42.33
CA VAL A 48 5.17 5.41 42.13
C VAL A 48 5.08 5.96 40.71
N ALA A 49 4.97 5.09 39.71
CA ALA A 49 4.90 5.52 38.32
C ALA A 49 3.62 6.34 38.00
N HIS A 50 2.56 6.19 38.77
CA HIS A 50 1.27 6.89 38.59
C HIS A 50 1.20 8.20 39.42
N THR A 51 2.19 8.54 40.22
CA THR A 51 2.19 9.80 40.93
C THR A 51 2.22 10.97 39.96
N GLU A 52 1.51 12.05 40.29
CA GLU A 52 1.49 13.27 39.45
C GLU A 52 2.89 13.79 39.14
N ARG A 53 3.79 13.66 40.12
CA ARG A 53 5.21 14.03 40.00
C ARG A 53 5.92 13.29 38.84
N PHE A 54 5.62 12.02 38.61
CA PHE A 54 6.31 11.16 37.64
C PHE A 54 5.51 10.89 36.37
N ALA A 55 4.38 11.56 36.18
CA ALA A 55 3.48 11.35 35.04
C ALA A 55 4.20 11.52 33.68
N ASP A 56 5.12 12.47 33.58
CA ASP A 56 5.88 12.80 32.37
C ASP A 56 7.31 12.25 32.34
N TYR A 57 7.74 11.54 33.40
CA TYR A 57 9.08 11.02 33.50
C TYR A 57 9.24 9.68 32.82
N SER A 58 10.37 9.47 32.15
CA SER A 58 10.74 8.13 31.69
C SER A 58 11.09 7.23 32.89
N VAL A 59 10.98 5.91 32.71
CA VAL A 59 11.36 4.94 33.75
C VAL A 59 12.79 5.14 34.23
N ARG A 60 13.69 5.58 33.33
CA ARG A 60 15.09 5.87 33.70
C ARG A 60 15.22 7.11 34.57
N GLU A 61 14.43 8.15 34.29
CA GLU A 61 14.41 9.37 35.12
C GLU A 61 13.79 9.08 36.48
N ILE A 62 12.70 8.32 36.55
CA ILE A 62 12.09 7.87 37.81
C ILE A 62 13.14 7.11 38.66
N TYR A 63 13.83 6.14 38.04
CA TYR A 63 14.87 5.36 38.73
C TYR A 63 15.99 6.24 39.29
N ALA A 64 16.53 7.14 38.48
CA ALA A 64 17.59 8.03 38.89
C ALA A 64 17.14 8.97 40.02
N THR A 65 15.97 9.60 39.91
CA THR A 65 15.41 10.50 40.92
C THR A 65 15.20 9.79 42.26
N LEU A 66 14.67 8.57 42.23
CA LEU A 66 14.46 7.79 43.44
C LEU A 66 15.80 7.39 44.12
N LEU A 67 16.83 7.08 43.33
CA LEU A 67 18.17 6.79 43.87
C LEU A 67 18.80 8.03 44.52
N ASP A 68 18.65 9.19 43.88
CA ASP A 68 19.15 10.47 44.46
C ASP A 68 18.44 10.80 45.79
N GLU A 69 17.19 10.34 45.96
CA GLU A 69 16.41 10.45 47.19
C GLU A 69 16.66 9.31 48.19
N GLY A 70 17.62 8.43 47.91
CA GLY A 70 17.98 7.31 48.77
C GLY A 70 17.00 6.14 48.74
N THR A 71 16.11 6.09 47.74
CA THR A 71 15.08 5.04 47.62
C THR A 71 15.37 4.13 46.44
N TYR A 72 15.47 2.82 46.71
CA TYR A 72 15.57 1.78 45.66
C TYR A 72 14.32 0.92 45.66
N ILE A 73 13.60 0.87 44.53
CA ILE A 73 12.39 0.05 44.41
C ILE A 73 12.69 -1.20 43.57
N ALA A 74 13.27 -1.03 42.38
CA ALA A 74 13.61 -2.14 41.47
C ALA A 74 14.60 -1.65 40.41
N SER A 75 15.25 -2.58 39.71
CA SER A 75 16.07 -2.23 38.54
C SER A 75 15.22 -1.66 37.41
N ILE A 76 15.82 -0.83 36.55
CA ILE A 76 15.20 -0.25 35.36
C ILE A 76 14.49 -1.33 34.49
N SER A 77 15.18 -2.47 34.28
CA SER A 77 14.61 -3.60 33.48
C SER A 77 13.39 -4.22 34.16
N THR A 78 13.39 -4.29 35.49
CA THR A 78 12.23 -4.81 36.24
C THR A 78 11.06 -3.85 36.20
N MET A 79 11.30 -2.55 36.37
CA MET A 79 10.26 -1.52 36.24
C MET A 79 9.61 -1.56 34.86
N TYR A 80 10.41 -1.63 33.77
CA TYR A 80 9.86 -1.81 32.40
C TYR A 80 9.04 -3.07 32.24
N ARG A 81 9.42 -4.18 32.89
CA ARG A 81 8.66 -5.45 32.81
C ARG A 81 7.31 -5.32 33.51
N VAL A 82 7.28 -4.72 34.71
CA VAL A 82 6.03 -4.50 35.46
C VAL A 82 5.08 -3.59 34.69
N LEU A 83 5.55 -2.47 34.14
CA LEU A 83 4.76 -1.57 33.33
C LEU A 83 4.27 -2.21 32.02
N ARG A 84 5.07 -3.12 31.43
CA ARG A 84 4.67 -3.88 30.25
C ARG A 84 3.54 -4.85 30.59
N ASP A 85 3.67 -5.58 31.70
CA ASP A 85 2.65 -6.53 32.15
C ASP A 85 1.32 -5.80 32.47
N ALA A 86 1.38 -4.53 32.92
CA ALA A 86 0.25 -3.65 33.13
C ALA A 86 -0.28 -3.00 31.83
N GLY A 87 0.38 -3.20 30.67
CA GLY A 87 0.00 -2.56 29.40
C GLY A 87 0.43 -1.10 29.25
N GLU A 88 1.25 -0.56 30.16
CA GLU A 88 1.60 0.85 30.30
C GLU A 88 2.97 1.22 29.72
N THR A 89 3.59 0.37 28.92
CA THR A 89 4.86 0.67 28.24
C THR A 89 4.67 1.51 26.99
N ARG A 90 3.43 1.71 26.54
CA ARG A 90 3.09 2.64 25.46
C ARG A 90 2.93 4.03 26.08
N GLU A 91 3.34 5.01 25.37
CA GLU A 91 3.40 6.43 25.65
C GLU A 91 2.56 6.91 26.87
N ARG A 92 3.20 7.23 27.98
CA ARG A 92 2.57 7.76 29.21
C ARG A 92 2.25 9.24 29.09
N ARG A 93 2.84 9.94 28.11
CA ARG A 93 2.54 11.34 27.84
C ARG A 93 1.18 11.44 27.18
N ARG A 94 0.43 12.48 27.49
CA ARG A 94 -0.81 12.85 26.80
C ARG A 94 -0.52 13.34 25.37
N LEU A 95 0.26 12.60 24.59
CA LEU A 95 0.38 12.85 23.16
C LEU A 95 -0.93 12.42 22.51
N ALA A 96 -1.43 13.26 21.61
CA ALA A 96 -2.63 12.97 20.86
C ALA A 96 -2.47 11.59 20.20
N THR A 97 -3.17 10.60 20.71
CA THR A 97 -3.27 9.30 20.05
C THR A 97 -4.02 9.53 18.75
N HIS A 98 -3.31 9.44 17.64
CA HIS A 98 -3.99 9.46 16.36
C HIS A 98 -4.95 8.26 16.30
N PRO A 99 -6.23 8.48 15.98
CA PRO A 99 -7.17 7.36 15.79
C PRO A 99 -6.58 6.39 14.79
N ALA A 100 -6.85 5.09 14.99
CA ALA A 100 -6.40 4.07 14.06
C ALA A 100 -6.87 4.41 12.65
N ALA A 101 -5.95 4.43 11.70
CA ALA A 101 -6.28 4.75 10.31
C ALA A 101 -7.23 3.67 9.76
N ILE A 102 -8.39 4.10 9.27
CA ILE A 102 -9.39 3.22 8.68
C ILE A 102 -8.86 2.72 7.33
N LYS A 103 -9.03 1.43 7.06
CA LYS A 103 -8.71 0.80 5.78
C LYS A 103 -9.58 1.45 4.68
N PRO A 104 -9.00 2.06 3.64
CA PRO A 104 -9.80 2.61 2.56
C PRO A 104 -10.38 1.45 1.74
N GLU A 105 -11.69 1.37 1.63
CA GLU A 105 -12.41 0.41 0.79
C GLU A 105 -13.07 1.18 -0.36
N LEU A 106 -12.53 1.05 -1.56
CA LEU A 106 -13.03 1.74 -2.74
C LEU A 106 -13.40 0.74 -3.81
N ALA A 107 -14.52 0.99 -4.48
CA ALA A 107 -15.02 0.19 -5.59
C ALA A 107 -15.25 1.08 -6.80
N ALA A 108 -14.79 0.64 -7.97
CA ALA A 108 -15.07 1.24 -9.25
C ALA A 108 -15.76 0.23 -10.15
N THR A 109 -16.93 0.58 -10.69
CA THR A 109 -17.73 -0.23 -11.62
C THR A 109 -17.68 0.30 -13.06
N ALA A 110 -17.16 1.51 -13.21
CA ALA A 110 -17.00 2.19 -14.51
C ALA A 110 -15.77 3.11 -14.48
N PRO A 111 -15.26 3.53 -15.64
CA PRO A 111 -14.24 4.58 -15.73
C PRO A 111 -14.68 5.88 -15.05
N ASN A 112 -13.71 6.64 -14.59
CA ASN A 112 -13.88 7.97 -13.98
C ASN A 112 -14.66 8.02 -12.66
N GLN A 113 -14.82 6.89 -11.97
CA GLN A 113 -15.37 6.85 -10.61
C GLN A 113 -14.29 6.98 -9.52
N VAL A 114 -13.15 6.31 -9.72
CA VAL A 114 -12.04 6.33 -8.77
C VAL A 114 -10.74 6.56 -9.53
N TRP A 115 -10.05 7.66 -9.19
CA TRP A 115 -8.70 7.91 -9.67
C TRP A 115 -7.69 7.68 -8.55
N SER A 116 -6.61 7.01 -8.89
CA SER A 116 -5.43 6.87 -8.04
C SER A 116 -4.32 7.77 -8.56
N TRP A 117 -3.60 8.46 -7.68
CA TRP A 117 -2.49 9.29 -8.11
C TRP A 117 -1.30 9.24 -7.16
N ASP A 118 -0.13 9.49 -7.72
CA ASP A 118 1.11 9.59 -6.97
C ASP A 118 2.17 10.37 -7.76
N ILE A 119 3.29 10.69 -7.09
CA ILE A 119 4.42 11.40 -7.66
C ILE A 119 5.68 10.52 -7.52
N THR A 120 6.20 10.06 -8.65
CA THR A 120 7.47 9.33 -8.66
C THR A 120 8.63 10.20 -9.13
N LYS A 121 9.85 9.80 -8.73
CA LYS A 121 11.09 10.46 -9.16
C LYS A 121 11.69 9.72 -10.35
N LEU A 122 12.11 10.48 -11.36
CA LEU A 122 12.95 10.04 -12.46
C LEU A 122 14.34 10.64 -12.27
N LEU A 123 15.39 9.85 -12.50
CA LEU A 123 16.77 10.29 -12.32
C LEU A 123 17.16 11.31 -13.41
N GLY A 124 17.72 12.43 -12.99
CA GLY A 124 18.31 13.44 -13.84
C GLY A 124 19.77 13.13 -14.21
N PRO A 125 20.47 14.10 -14.85
CA PRO A 125 21.80 13.89 -15.39
C PRO A 125 22.91 13.72 -14.35
N GLN A 126 22.71 14.25 -13.15
CA GLN A 126 23.68 14.21 -12.07
C GLN A 126 23.14 13.43 -10.88
N LYS A 127 24.02 12.86 -10.09
CA LYS A 127 23.66 12.22 -8.81
C LYS A 127 22.85 13.20 -7.94
N TRP A 128 21.73 12.69 -7.40
CA TRP A 128 20.80 13.46 -6.57
C TRP A 128 19.93 14.49 -7.31
N THR A 129 20.01 14.60 -8.63
CA THR A 129 19.04 15.37 -9.43
C THR A 129 17.86 14.49 -9.82
N TYR A 130 16.65 15.03 -9.68
CA TYR A 130 15.43 14.30 -9.95
C TYR A 130 14.42 15.18 -10.68
N TYR A 131 13.70 14.57 -11.61
CA TYR A 131 12.45 15.11 -12.16
C TYR A 131 11.28 14.43 -11.47
N HIS A 132 10.21 15.15 -11.21
CA HIS A 132 9.04 14.67 -10.50
C HIS A 132 7.92 14.41 -11.50
N LEU A 133 7.57 13.14 -11.66
CA LEU A 133 6.49 12.70 -12.54
C LEU A 133 5.23 12.49 -11.72
N TYR A 134 4.24 13.34 -11.96
CA TYR A 134 2.88 13.26 -11.44
C TYR A 134 2.06 12.38 -12.38
N VAL A 135 1.34 11.41 -11.87
CA VAL A 135 0.48 10.53 -12.66
C VAL A 135 -0.86 10.40 -11.97
N VAL A 136 -1.93 10.55 -12.74
CA VAL A 136 -3.31 10.27 -12.34
C VAL A 136 -3.82 9.12 -13.20
N LEU A 137 -4.25 8.04 -12.57
CA LEU A 137 -4.64 6.78 -13.18
C LEU A 137 -6.07 6.45 -12.79
N ASP A 138 -6.90 6.11 -13.78
CA ASP A 138 -8.24 5.58 -13.54
C ASP A 138 -8.15 4.14 -13.02
N VAL A 139 -8.76 3.86 -11.86
CA VAL A 139 -8.65 2.56 -11.19
C VAL A 139 -9.37 1.46 -11.94
N PHE A 140 -10.49 1.74 -12.62
CA PHE A 140 -11.24 0.73 -13.37
C PHE A 140 -10.52 0.30 -14.64
N SER A 141 -10.16 1.26 -15.48
CA SER A 141 -9.56 0.99 -16.80
C SER A 141 -8.04 0.88 -16.81
N ARG A 142 -7.36 1.30 -15.74
CA ARG A 142 -5.89 1.50 -15.66
C ARG A 142 -5.38 2.61 -16.58
N TYR A 143 -6.25 3.35 -17.25
CA TYR A 143 -5.90 4.41 -18.17
C TYR A 143 -5.27 5.59 -17.42
N VAL A 144 -4.17 6.12 -17.95
CA VAL A 144 -3.55 7.35 -17.42
C VAL A 144 -4.33 8.53 -17.95
N VAL A 145 -5.20 9.10 -17.12
CA VAL A 145 -6.07 10.23 -17.46
C VAL A 145 -5.31 11.54 -17.51
N GLY A 146 -4.28 11.69 -16.66
CA GLY A 146 -3.42 12.87 -16.62
C GLY A 146 -2.02 12.56 -16.13
N TRP A 147 -1.05 13.31 -16.64
CA TRP A 147 0.32 13.27 -16.15
C TRP A 147 1.04 14.59 -16.39
N ARG A 148 2.05 14.89 -15.56
CA ARG A 148 2.90 16.07 -15.67
C ARG A 148 4.30 15.76 -15.18
N LEU A 149 5.35 16.29 -15.81
CA LEU A 149 6.74 16.13 -15.39
C LEU A 149 7.37 17.48 -15.13
N GLU A 150 7.90 17.66 -13.90
CA GLU A 150 8.43 18.91 -13.42
C GLU A 150 9.78 18.74 -12.72
N SER A 151 10.58 19.81 -12.66
CA SER A 151 11.87 19.82 -11.97
C SER A 151 11.72 19.89 -10.44
N ARG A 152 10.56 20.28 -9.94
CA ARG A 152 10.27 20.40 -8.50
C ARG A 152 8.94 19.79 -8.13
N LYS A 153 8.80 19.38 -6.88
CA LYS A 153 7.54 18.93 -6.30
C LYS A 153 6.76 20.12 -5.75
N SER A 154 5.53 20.34 -6.23
CA SER A 154 4.68 21.46 -5.80
C SER A 154 3.22 21.03 -5.75
N ALA A 155 2.51 21.54 -4.74
CA ALA A 155 1.06 21.36 -4.61
C ALA A 155 0.28 22.12 -5.70
N ALA A 156 0.74 23.29 -6.10
CA ALA A 156 0.11 24.07 -7.16
C ALA A 156 0.11 23.30 -8.49
N LEU A 157 1.23 22.64 -8.84
CA LEU A 157 1.32 21.81 -10.05
C LEU A 157 0.35 20.61 -10.02
N ALA A 158 0.13 20.02 -8.84
CA ALA A 158 -0.88 18.97 -8.68
C ALA A 158 -2.29 19.54 -8.87
N THR A 159 -2.57 20.71 -8.30
CA THR A 159 -3.86 21.40 -8.43
C THR A 159 -4.19 21.71 -9.90
N GLU A 160 -3.23 22.26 -10.65
CA GLU A 160 -3.37 22.51 -12.09
C GLU A 160 -3.62 21.20 -12.87
N LEU A 161 -2.82 20.14 -12.60
CA LEU A 161 -2.99 18.85 -13.25
C LEU A 161 -4.40 18.29 -13.05
N PHE A 162 -4.94 18.35 -11.84
CA PHE A 162 -6.30 17.86 -11.58
C PHE A 162 -7.37 18.68 -12.25
N ALA A 163 -7.27 20.03 -12.22
CA ALA A 163 -8.21 20.90 -12.91
C ALA A 163 -8.24 20.64 -14.42
N GLU A 164 -7.06 20.55 -15.05
CA GLU A 164 -6.92 20.20 -16.47
C GLU A 164 -7.48 18.80 -16.78
N THR A 165 -7.19 17.81 -15.93
CA THR A 165 -7.60 16.42 -16.17
C THR A 165 -9.11 16.24 -16.02
N ILE A 166 -9.74 16.80 -15.00
CA ILE A 166 -11.19 16.78 -14.78
C ILE A 166 -11.92 17.41 -15.97
N THR A 167 -11.45 18.58 -16.41
CA THR A 167 -12.02 19.27 -17.57
C THR A 167 -11.86 18.48 -18.85
N LYS A 168 -10.68 17.92 -19.11
CA LYS A 168 -10.36 17.12 -20.30
C LYS A 168 -11.20 15.83 -20.39
N GLU A 169 -11.38 15.13 -19.28
CA GLU A 169 -12.16 13.90 -19.25
C GLU A 169 -13.67 14.14 -19.15
N GLY A 170 -14.09 15.40 -18.91
CA GLY A 170 -15.51 15.77 -18.79
C GLY A 170 -16.20 15.07 -17.61
N VAL A 171 -15.49 14.86 -16.54
CA VAL A 171 -15.99 14.13 -15.36
C VAL A 171 -16.77 15.08 -14.47
N ASP A 172 -17.93 14.62 -13.98
CA ASP A 172 -18.61 15.29 -12.88
C ASP A 172 -17.79 15.09 -11.59
N PRO A 173 -17.21 16.18 -11.04
CA PRO A 173 -16.36 16.08 -9.86
C PRO A 173 -17.07 15.47 -8.65
N ALA A 174 -18.38 15.66 -8.51
CA ALA A 174 -19.17 15.12 -7.39
C ALA A 174 -19.26 13.57 -7.41
N SER A 175 -19.09 12.96 -8.58
CA SER A 175 -19.07 11.50 -8.75
C SER A 175 -17.68 10.89 -8.63
N LEU A 176 -16.62 11.72 -8.52
CA LEU A 176 -15.23 11.30 -8.54
C LEU A 176 -14.66 11.13 -7.13
N THR A 177 -14.04 9.99 -6.89
CA THR A 177 -13.18 9.77 -5.72
C THR A 177 -11.71 9.76 -6.14
N VAL A 178 -10.89 10.57 -5.47
CA VAL A 178 -9.43 10.60 -5.69
C VAL A 178 -8.71 9.96 -4.53
N HIS A 179 -7.97 8.90 -4.81
CA HIS A 179 -7.19 8.14 -3.84
C HIS A 179 -5.69 8.45 -3.98
N SER A 180 -5.00 8.62 -2.85
CA SER A 180 -3.56 8.90 -2.81
C SER A 180 -2.90 8.42 -1.53
N ASP A 181 -1.58 8.31 -1.57
CA ASP A 181 -0.79 8.14 -0.36
C ASP A 181 -0.75 9.40 0.50
N GLY A 182 -0.26 9.28 1.74
CA GLY A 182 -0.20 10.37 2.72
C GLY A 182 0.92 11.40 2.49
N GLY A 183 1.47 11.54 1.28
CA GLY A 183 2.58 12.45 0.98
C GLY A 183 2.24 13.94 1.17
N THR A 184 3.25 14.77 1.47
CA THR A 184 3.07 16.20 1.77
C THR A 184 2.37 16.99 0.65
N SER A 185 2.64 16.71 -0.63
CA SER A 185 1.96 17.36 -1.77
C SER A 185 0.51 16.92 -1.88
N MET A 186 0.19 15.72 -1.44
CA MET A 186 -1.14 15.11 -1.49
C MET A 186 -2.02 15.57 -0.33
N THR A 187 -1.40 16.03 0.75
CA THR A 187 -2.08 16.57 1.95
C THR A 187 -2.10 18.09 2.00
N SER A 188 -1.61 18.78 0.95
CA SER A 188 -1.53 20.22 0.91
C SER A 188 -2.91 20.87 1.03
N LYS A 189 -2.95 22.03 1.68
CA LYS A 189 -4.19 22.80 1.84
C LYS A 189 -4.80 23.21 0.50
N THR A 190 -3.97 23.66 -0.46
CA THR A 190 -4.40 24.08 -1.81
C THR A 190 -5.08 22.96 -2.60
N LEU A 191 -4.50 21.76 -2.65
CA LEU A 191 -5.12 20.63 -3.34
C LEU A 191 -6.38 20.14 -2.60
N THR A 192 -6.35 20.15 -1.26
CA THR A 192 -7.52 19.78 -0.46
C THR A 192 -8.66 20.77 -0.67
N GLN A 193 -8.34 22.07 -0.76
CA GLN A 193 -9.33 23.10 -1.05
C GLN A 193 -9.92 22.95 -2.45
N LEU A 194 -9.10 22.71 -3.49
CA LEU A 194 -9.60 22.43 -4.84
C LEU A 194 -10.61 21.28 -4.84
N PHE A 195 -10.27 20.16 -4.21
CA PHE A 195 -11.18 19.01 -4.17
C PHE A 195 -12.48 19.31 -3.41
N ALA A 196 -12.40 20.09 -2.32
CA ALA A 196 -13.57 20.52 -1.58
C ALA A 196 -14.46 21.47 -2.41
N ASP A 197 -13.85 22.42 -3.10
CA ASP A 197 -14.56 23.41 -3.96
C ASP A 197 -15.24 22.73 -5.16
N LEU A 198 -14.63 21.66 -5.69
CA LEU A 198 -15.17 20.88 -6.79
C LEU A 198 -16.14 19.76 -6.32
N GLY A 199 -16.22 19.47 -5.02
CA GLY A 199 -17.02 18.37 -4.49
C GLY A 199 -16.39 16.98 -4.68
N VAL A 200 -15.10 16.90 -5.02
CA VAL A 200 -14.38 15.63 -5.21
C VAL A 200 -14.15 14.92 -3.87
N VAL A 201 -14.52 13.65 -3.79
CA VAL A 201 -14.27 12.84 -2.60
C VAL A 201 -12.80 12.45 -2.51
N LYS A 202 -12.18 12.70 -1.36
CA LYS A 202 -10.77 12.38 -1.12
C LYS A 202 -10.62 11.14 -0.23
N SER A 203 -9.85 10.16 -0.71
CA SER A 203 -9.47 8.97 0.04
C SER A 203 -7.95 8.90 0.21
N ARG A 204 -7.47 8.27 1.29
CA ARG A 204 -6.03 8.14 1.60
C ARG A 204 -5.67 6.73 2.01
N SER A 205 -4.46 6.32 1.63
CA SER A 205 -3.80 5.13 2.15
C SER A 205 -3.52 5.25 3.65
N ARG A 206 -3.53 4.13 4.35
CA ARG A 206 -3.07 4.06 5.73
C ARG A 206 -1.57 4.34 5.79
N PRO A 207 -1.07 4.99 6.86
CA PRO A 207 0.37 5.22 7.04
C PRO A 207 1.16 3.90 6.98
N HIS A 208 2.23 3.86 6.19
CA HIS A 208 3.14 2.72 6.03
C HIS A 208 2.50 1.44 5.45
N VAL A 209 1.36 1.53 4.77
CA VAL A 209 0.70 0.41 4.09
C VAL A 209 0.75 0.63 2.58
N SER A 210 1.75 0.06 1.91
CA SER A 210 1.94 0.19 0.45
C SER A 210 0.81 -0.45 -0.36
N ASN A 211 0.21 -1.51 0.15
CA ASN A 211 -0.87 -2.22 -0.54
C ASN A 211 -2.18 -1.40 -0.69
N ASP A 212 -2.27 -0.25 -0.05
CA ASP A 212 -3.46 0.60 -0.18
C ASP A 212 -3.48 1.40 -1.50
N ASN A 213 -2.36 1.47 -2.26
CA ASN A 213 -2.33 2.11 -3.58
C ASN A 213 -1.67 1.22 -4.67
N PRO A 214 -2.14 -0.02 -4.85
CA PRO A 214 -1.45 -1.03 -5.66
C PRO A 214 -1.41 -0.72 -7.16
N PHE A 215 -2.39 0.01 -7.67
CA PHE A 215 -2.54 0.26 -9.11
C PHE A 215 -1.49 1.24 -9.64
N ILE A 216 -1.26 2.34 -8.92
CA ILE A 216 -0.25 3.32 -9.31
C ILE A 216 1.17 2.77 -9.11
N GLU A 217 1.39 1.96 -8.05
CA GLU A 217 2.67 1.28 -7.84
C GLU A 217 2.98 0.29 -8.98
N SER A 218 1.98 -0.50 -9.41
CA SER A 218 2.11 -1.41 -10.54
C SER A 218 2.40 -0.66 -11.85
N HIS A 219 1.74 0.49 -12.06
CA HIS A 219 1.98 1.37 -13.19
C HIS A 219 3.42 1.88 -13.21
N TYR A 220 3.97 2.33 -12.08
CA TYR A 220 5.37 2.75 -12.01
C TYR A 220 6.37 1.62 -12.27
N LYS A 221 6.03 0.39 -11.90
CA LYS A 221 6.83 -0.77 -12.30
C LYS A 221 6.81 -0.94 -13.82
N ALA A 222 5.64 -0.87 -14.45
CA ALA A 222 5.54 -0.93 -15.92
C ALA A 222 6.36 0.16 -16.61
N LEU A 223 6.37 1.39 -16.08
CA LEU A 223 7.17 2.50 -16.61
C LEU A 223 8.68 2.24 -16.47
N LYS A 224 9.14 1.92 -15.25
CA LYS A 224 10.56 1.86 -14.91
C LYS A 224 11.25 0.57 -15.39
N TYR A 225 10.50 -0.51 -15.56
CA TYR A 225 11.00 -1.77 -16.11
C TYR A 225 10.72 -1.94 -17.59
N CYS A 226 10.16 -0.92 -18.26
CA CYS A 226 10.03 -0.92 -19.72
C CYS A 226 11.44 -1.02 -20.34
N PRO A 227 11.66 -1.94 -21.30
CA PRO A 227 12.98 -2.11 -21.93
C PRO A 227 13.56 -0.82 -22.54
N THR A 228 12.70 0.12 -22.91
CA THR A 228 13.11 1.42 -23.48
C THR A 228 13.38 2.49 -22.42
N PHE A 229 13.23 2.18 -21.11
CA PHE A 229 13.50 3.13 -20.04
C PHE A 229 15.01 3.37 -19.91
N PRO A 230 15.49 4.62 -20.05
CA PRO A 230 16.93 4.87 -20.13
C PRO A 230 17.67 4.83 -18.77
N GLY A 231 16.94 4.67 -17.65
CA GLY A 231 17.50 4.70 -16.31
C GLY A 231 17.71 6.11 -15.76
N PHE A 232 18.27 7.03 -16.57
CA PHE A 232 18.40 8.46 -16.23
C PHE A 232 18.15 9.33 -17.48
N PHE A 233 17.92 10.62 -17.29
CA PHE A 233 17.61 11.57 -18.35
C PHE A 233 18.59 12.74 -18.32
N ALA A 234 19.16 13.08 -19.48
CA ALA A 234 20.11 14.18 -19.61
C ALA A 234 19.51 15.56 -19.34
N ASN A 235 18.23 15.74 -19.63
CA ASN A 235 17.48 16.95 -19.35
C ASN A 235 15.97 16.65 -19.22
N ILE A 236 15.21 17.65 -18.78
CA ILE A 236 13.76 17.51 -18.55
C ILE A 236 13.00 17.29 -19.86
N GLU A 237 13.46 17.84 -20.97
CA GLU A 237 12.79 17.69 -22.27
C GLU A 237 12.93 16.27 -22.81
N GLN A 238 14.08 15.63 -22.62
CA GLN A 238 14.26 14.20 -22.93
C GLN A 238 13.30 13.34 -22.08
N ALA A 239 13.20 13.63 -20.79
CA ALA A 239 12.29 12.93 -19.88
C ALA A 239 10.82 13.14 -20.28
N ARG A 240 10.41 14.37 -20.63
CA ARG A 240 9.07 14.66 -21.14
C ARG A 240 8.78 13.95 -22.47
N ALA A 241 9.74 13.91 -23.38
CA ALA A 241 9.60 13.20 -24.66
C ALA A 241 9.43 11.70 -24.45
N TYR A 242 10.19 11.10 -23.51
CA TYR A 242 10.02 9.71 -23.14
C TYR A 242 8.62 9.47 -22.54
N CYS A 243 8.20 10.26 -21.56
CA CYS A 243 6.88 10.11 -20.93
C CYS A 243 5.74 10.23 -21.94
N ARG A 244 5.81 11.18 -22.88
CA ARG A 244 4.79 11.31 -23.95
C ARG A 244 4.65 10.04 -24.77
N ARG A 245 5.77 9.46 -25.23
CA ARG A 245 5.76 8.21 -25.99
C ARG A 245 5.27 7.03 -25.16
N PHE A 246 5.76 6.93 -23.91
CA PHE A 246 5.36 5.86 -23.02
C PHE A 246 3.87 5.88 -22.71
N PHE A 247 3.30 7.02 -22.33
CA PHE A 247 1.87 7.10 -21.99
C PHE A 247 0.97 6.93 -23.20
N ALA A 248 1.38 7.40 -24.37
CA ALA A 248 0.66 7.15 -25.61
C ALA A 248 0.58 5.64 -25.91
N TRP A 249 1.72 4.96 -25.90
CA TRP A 249 1.79 3.50 -26.07
C TRP A 249 1.04 2.76 -24.94
N TYR A 250 1.26 3.15 -23.68
CA TYR A 250 0.65 2.50 -22.53
C TYR A 250 -0.87 2.55 -22.58
N ASN A 251 -1.46 3.67 -22.92
CA ASN A 251 -2.89 3.83 -23.01
C ASN A 251 -3.50 3.12 -24.23
N ALA A 252 -2.90 3.24 -25.42
CA ALA A 252 -3.50 2.84 -26.68
C ALA A 252 -3.13 1.41 -27.14
N GLU A 253 -1.93 0.92 -26.76
CA GLU A 253 -1.40 -0.33 -27.31
C GLU A 253 -1.12 -1.40 -26.25
N HIS A 254 -0.70 -1.00 -25.03
CA HIS A 254 -0.39 -1.95 -23.98
C HIS A 254 -1.62 -2.78 -23.58
N ARG A 255 -1.46 -4.11 -23.56
CA ARG A 255 -2.52 -5.04 -23.14
C ARG A 255 -2.30 -5.50 -21.71
N HIS A 256 -3.23 -5.13 -20.84
CA HIS A 256 -3.07 -5.36 -19.42
C HIS A 256 -3.85 -6.62 -18.97
N SER A 257 -3.17 -7.55 -18.29
CA SER A 257 -3.76 -8.83 -17.84
C SER A 257 -4.96 -8.64 -16.91
N GLY A 258 -4.90 -7.65 -16.01
CA GLY A 258 -5.97 -7.35 -15.04
C GLY A 258 -7.25 -6.76 -15.65
N ILE A 259 -7.27 -6.46 -16.95
CA ILE A 259 -8.45 -5.99 -17.71
C ILE A 259 -8.69 -6.84 -18.94
N ALA A 260 -8.64 -8.16 -18.80
CA ALA A 260 -8.94 -9.12 -19.86
C ALA A 260 -8.06 -8.99 -21.12
N LEU A 261 -6.80 -8.58 -20.98
CA LEU A 261 -5.86 -8.31 -22.08
C LEU A 261 -6.41 -7.31 -23.12
N LEU A 262 -7.27 -6.41 -22.68
CA LEU A 262 -7.70 -5.26 -23.47
C LEU A 262 -6.66 -4.14 -23.39
N THR A 263 -6.72 -3.18 -24.31
CA THR A 263 -6.00 -1.92 -24.14
C THR A 263 -6.73 -1.05 -23.10
N LEU A 264 -5.99 -0.22 -22.43
CA LEU A 264 -6.54 0.64 -21.38
C LEU A 264 -7.58 1.60 -21.98
N GLU A 265 -7.29 2.10 -23.18
CA GLU A 265 -8.18 2.99 -23.92
C GLU A 265 -9.49 2.30 -24.33
N ASP A 266 -9.45 1.04 -24.78
CA ASP A 266 -10.68 0.30 -25.13
C ASP A 266 -11.61 0.17 -23.92
N VAL A 267 -11.05 -0.06 -22.71
CA VAL A 267 -11.83 -0.11 -21.47
C VAL A 267 -12.33 1.27 -21.07
N HIS A 268 -11.44 2.27 -21.08
CA HIS A 268 -11.77 3.62 -20.64
C HIS A 268 -12.82 4.30 -21.51
N ARG A 269 -12.81 4.02 -22.80
CA ARG A 269 -13.75 4.57 -23.79
C ARG A 269 -14.96 3.65 -24.06
N GLY A 270 -15.19 2.63 -23.22
CA GLY A 270 -16.39 1.77 -23.29
C GLY A 270 -16.38 0.74 -24.42
N ARG A 271 -15.26 0.52 -25.12
CA ARG A 271 -15.17 -0.40 -26.28
C ARG A 271 -14.87 -1.85 -25.89
N ALA A 272 -14.83 -2.18 -24.60
CA ALA A 272 -14.45 -3.50 -24.10
C ALA A 272 -15.32 -4.65 -24.64
N ASN A 273 -16.64 -4.45 -24.67
CA ASN A 273 -17.59 -5.45 -25.18
C ASN A 273 -17.44 -5.69 -26.68
N ASP A 274 -17.22 -4.66 -27.46
CA ASP A 274 -17.02 -4.78 -28.92
C ASP A 274 -15.74 -5.57 -29.20
N ARG A 275 -14.66 -5.27 -28.50
CA ARG A 275 -13.41 -6.04 -28.62
C ARG A 275 -13.58 -7.50 -28.20
N ARG A 276 -14.31 -7.75 -27.12
CA ARG A 276 -14.62 -9.12 -26.69
C ARG A 276 -15.41 -9.87 -27.73
N ASN A 277 -16.43 -9.26 -28.34
CA ASN A 277 -17.24 -9.85 -29.42
C ASN A 277 -16.40 -10.14 -30.66
N GLN A 278 -15.54 -9.23 -31.10
CA GLN A 278 -14.59 -9.45 -32.19
C GLN A 278 -13.69 -10.67 -31.92
N ARG A 279 -13.13 -10.79 -30.71
CA ARG A 279 -12.31 -11.95 -30.32
C ARG A 279 -13.13 -13.25 -30.32
N ARG A 280 -14.38 -13.21 -29.87
CA ARG A 280 -15.29 -14.37 -29.91
C ARG A 280 -15.49 -14.89 -31.34
N VAL A 281 -15.75 -14.03 -32.30
CA VAL A 281 -15.87 -14.40 -33.72
C VAL A 281 -14.62 -15.11 -34.23
N VAL A 282 -13.43 -14.57 -33.91
CA VAL A 282 -12.16 -15.19 -34.31
C VAL A 282 -11.98 -16.58 -33.69
N LEU A 283 -12.32 -16.75 -32.39
CA LEU A 283 -12.22 -18.03 -31.70
C LEU A 283 -13.22 -19.06 -32.25
N GLN A 284 -14.45 -18.63 -32.56
CA GLN A 284 -15.46 -19.49 -33.20
C GLN A 284 -15.01 -19.98 -34.60
N ALA A 285 -14.46 -19.08 -35.41
CA ALA A 285 -13.92 -19.45 -36.72
C ALA A 285 -12.70 -20.40 -36.59
N ALA A 286 -11.85 -20.21 -35.58
CA ALA A 286 -10.74 -21.12 -35.30
C ALA A 286 -11.21 -22.51 -34.83
N TYR A 287 -12.26 -22.55 -34.00
CA TYR A 287 -12.89 -23.81 -33.56
C TYR A 287 -13.53 -24.56 -34.75
N ALA A 288 -14.28 -23.86 -35.59
CA ALA A 288 -14.90 -24.47 -36.77
C ALA A 288 -13.87 -25.12 -37.71
N ARG A 289 -12.69 -24.52 -37.88
CA ARG A 289 -11.61 -25.07 -38.70
C ARG A 289 -10.92 -26.27 -38.10
N ASN A 290 -10.74 -26.33 -36.79
CA ASN A 290 -9.98 -27.37 -36.09
C ASN A 290 -10.58 -27.71 -34.73
N PRO A 291 -11.77 -28.34 -34.66
CA PRO A 291 -12.44 -28.60 -33.36
C PRO A 291 -11.61 -29.45 -32.39
N MET A 292 -10.84 -30.39 -32.93
CA MET A 292 -10.02 -31.30 -32.12
C MET A 292 -8.89 -30.59 -31.30
N ARG A 293 -8.55 -29.36 -31.64
CA ARG A 293 -7.59 -28.56 -30.89
C ARG A 293 -8.16 -27.88 -29.64
N PHE A 294 -9.50 -27.90 -29.51
CA PHE A 294 -10.21 -27.23 -28.42
C PHE A 294 -10.83 -28.29 -27.48
N VAL A 295 -10.04 -28.77 -26.55
CA VAL A 295 -10.41 -29.87 -25.62
C VAL A 295 -11.67 -29.58 -24.80
N LYS A 296 -11.97 -28.29 -24.53
CA LYS A 296 -13.11 -27.83 -23.72
C LYS A 296 -14.22 -27.18 -24.55
N GLY A 297 -14.30 -27.47 -25.87
CA GLY A 297 -15.20 -26.77 -26.78
C GLY A 297 -14.71 -25.39 -27.16
N THR A 298 -15.58 -24.55 -27.76
CA THR A 298 -15.21 -23.20 -28.20
C THR A 298 -14.72 -22.36 -27.03
N ALA A 299 -13.51 -21.81 -27.16
CA ALA A 299 -12.94 -20.94 -26.13
C ALA A 299 -13.68 -19.58 -26.10
N GLU A 300 -14.01 -19.12 -24.92
CA GLU A 300 -14.55 -17.77 -24.70
C GLU A 300 -13.42 -16.79 -24.37
N PRO A 301 -13.42 -15.57 -24.95
CA PRO A 301 -12.46 -14.54 -24.57
C PRO A 301 -12.71 -14.06 -23.13
N PRO A 302 -11.66 -13.74 -22.37
CA PRO A 302 -11.81 -13.23 -21.02
C PRO A 302 -12.78 -12.07 -20.92
N ALA A 303 -13.59 -12.05 -19.87
CA ALA A 303 -14.49 -10.96 -19.57
C ALA A 303 -13.80 -9.91 -18.69
N LEU A 304 -14.18 -8.65 -18.86
CA LEU A 304 -13.78 -7.58 -17.94
C LEU A 304 -14.47 -7.81 -16.59
N ALA A 305 -13.75 -7.62 -15.49
CA ALA A 305 -14.35 -7.68 -14.17
C ALA A 305 -15.39 -6.55 -14.00
N PRO A 306 -16.58 -6.83 -13.46
CA PRO A 306 -17.63 -5.83 -13.32
C PRO A 306 -17.28 -4.75 -12.28
N THR A 307 -16.43 -5.09 -11.33
CA THR A 307 -16.01 -4.17 -10.26
C THR A 307 -14.52 -4.37 -9.97
N VAL A 308 -13.86 -3.27 -9.75
CA VAL A 308 -12.45 -3.23 -9.32
C VAL A 308 -12.38 -2.58 -7.94
N PHE A 309 -11.63 -3.21 -7.03
CA PHE A 309 -11.52 -2.75 -5.65
C PHE A 309 -10.09 -2.29 -5.33
N ILE A 310 -9.99 -1.24 -4.55
CA ILE A 310 -8.86 -0.99 -3.65
C ILE A 310 -9.30 -1.50 -2.29
N ASN A 311 -8.62 -2.52 -1.76
CA ASN A 311 -8.97 -3.20 -0.52
C ASN A 311 -10.43 -3.70 -0.49
N PRO A 312 -10.75 -4.81 -1.13
CA PRO A 312 -12.11 -5.35 -1.09
C PRO A 312 -12.58 -5.55 0.35
N PRO A 313 -13.90 -5.38 0.61
CA PRO A 313 -14.48 -5.69 1.91
C PRO A 313 -14.22 -7.16 2.28
N GLU A 314 -14.02 -7.43 3.56
CA GLU A 314 -13.89 -8.81 4.02
C GLU A 314 -15.22 -9.54 3.79
N PRO A 315 -15.19 -10.78 3.26
CA PRO A 315 -16.41 -11.55 3.15
C PRO A 315 -17.02 -11.71 4.54
N MET A 316 -18.28 -11.34 4.68
CA MET A 316 -19.02 -11.60 5.93
C MET A 316 -18.89 -13.10 6.21
N ALA A 317 -18.34 -13.44 7.37
CA ALA A 317 -18.32 -14.83 7.84
C ALA A 317 -19.78 -15.31 7.90
N ALA A 318 -20.09 -16.34 7.10
CA ALA A 318 -21.39 -16.96 7.04
C ALA A 318 -21.62 -17.82 8.26
#